data_17d726a42c5df937e15c30e08406d42f
#
_entry.id   17d726a42c5df937e15c30e08406d42f
#
_cell.length_a   1.000
_cell.length_b   1.000
_cell.length_c   1.000
_cell.angle_alpha   90.00
_cell.angle_beta   90.00
_cell.angle_gamma   90.00
#
_symmetry.space_group_name_H-M   'P 1'
#
loop_
_entity.id
_entity.type
_entity.pdbx_description
1 polymer ?
#
loop_
_entity_poly.entity_id
_entity_poly.type
_entity_poly.pdbx_seq_one_letter_code
_entity_poly.pdbx_strand_id
1 'polypeptide(L)'
;MARPTIRDLRAAKGTRKLTQLFVRNPDEARAAQDAGIDLLVAAERLEGQTCDLAAIRAAAPDCFITFGLPLRGLSGSVEVLREAYRLMDFGGDAVYCPYSFATVQALADEFIPVVGHVGLVPFRSSWTGGMRAVGTTAADAVQVWENTRRFEDAGAIAVEMEVVPREVAAEICRRTSLLVVGLGAGAGCDVQYLFSTDVLGDNEGHVPRHSKVYRNFAAEHARLQTERVAAFREFRADVVGGAFPAEGQEVKMKPDQLAAFLAAIDAGDSADSE
;
A
#
# COMPACT_ATOMS: atom_id res chain seq x y z
N MET A 1 -5.85 -3.33 20.61
CA MET A 1 -7.33 -3.55 20.52
C MET A 1 -7.56 -4.80 19.69
N ALA A 2 -8.66 -5.52 19.86
CA ALA A 2 -8.94 -6.65 18.96
C ALA A 2 -9.25 -6.13 17.56
N ARG A 3 -8.81 -6.84 16.53
CA ARG A 3 -9.07 -6.53 15.12
C ARG A 3 -10.60 -6.43 14.88
N PRO A 4 -11.09 -5.33 14.27
CA PRO A 4 -12.52 -5.16 14.02
C PRO A 4 -13.01 -6.20 13.00
N THR A 5 -14.24 -6.62 13.16
CA THR A 5 -14.96 -7.49 12.23
C THR A 5 -15.85 -6.66 11.30
N ILE A 6 -16.36 -7.28 10.24
CA ILE A 6 -17.36 -6.65 9.35
C ILE A 6 -18.59 -6.18 10.13
N ARG A 7 -18.99 -6.93 11.17
CA ARG A 7 -20.08 -6.55 12.05
C ARG A 7 -19.78 -5.24 12.80
N ASP A 8 -18.54 -5.10 13.30
CA ASP A 8 -18.11 -3.89 14.02
C ASP A 8 -18.06 -2.69 13.08
N LEU A 9 -17.59 -2.88 11.84
CA LEU A 9 -17.58 -1.84 10.81
C LEU A 9 -18.99 -1.40 10.44
N ARG A 10 -19.92 -2.33 10.26
CA ARG A 10 -21.33 -2.03 9.99
C ARG A 10 -21.98 -1.30 11.15
N ALA A 11 -21.68 -1.66 12.40
CA ALA A 11 -22.18 -0.97 13.59
C ALA A 11 -21.63 0.45 13.74
N ALA A 12 -20.45 0.73 13.18
CA ALA A 12 -19.87 2.08 13.15
C ALA A 12 -20.55 3.02 12.15
N LYS A 13 -21.22 2.47 11.12
CA LYS A 13 -21.92 3.28 10.10
C LYS A 13 -22.93 4.24 10.72
N GLY A 14 -22.79 5.52 10.36
CA GLY A 14 -23.67 6.58 10.88
C GLY A 14 -23.47 6.96 12.35
N THR A 15 -22.62 6.25 13.11
CA THR A 15 -22.36 6.52 14.54
C THR A 15 -21.01 7.19 14.78
N ARG A 16 -19.98 6.81 14.10
CA ARG A 16 -18.66 7.45 14.14
C ARG A 16 -17.99 7.44 12.76
N LYS A 17 -17.07 8.37 12.54
CA LYS A 17 -16.23 8.35 11.35
C LYS A 17 -15.07 7.39 11.54
N LEU A 18 -14.77 6.65 10.49
CA LEU A 18 -13.63 5.75 10.41
C LEU A 18 -12.54 6.39 9.55
N THR A 19 -11.30 5.95 9.78
CA THR A 19 -10.12 6.37 9.03
C THR A 19 -9.55 5.19 8.26
N GLN A 20 -9.10 5.43 7.02
CA GLN A 20 -8.45 4.42 6.18
C GLN A 20 -7.19 4.99 5.54
N LEU A 21 -6.13 4.19 5.49
CA LEU A 21 -4.91 4.51 4.75
C LEU A 21 -4.55 3.39 3.77
N PHE A 22 -4.16 3.79 2.55
CA PHE A 22 -3.37 2.92 1.69
C PHE A 22 -1.93 2.93 2.20
N VAL A 23 -1.36 1.74 2.49
CA VAL A 23 0.00 1.57 2.98
C VAL A 23 0.83 0.74 2.01
N ARG A 24 2.13 1.06 1.89
CA ARG A 24 3.03 0.47 0.90
C ARG A 24 4.02 -0.55 1.48
N ASN A 25 4.22 -0.49 2.79
CA ASN A 25 5.24 -1.28 3.46
C ASN A 25 4.88 -1.54 4.93
N PRO A 26 5.59 -2.48 5.60
CA PRO A 26 5.32 -2.83 7.00
C PRO A 26 5.50 -1.67 7.99
N ASP A 27 6.43 -0.74 7.73
CA ASP A 27 6.67 0.39 8.63
C ASP A 27 5.48 1.36 8.63
N GLU A 28 4.92 1.64 7.45
CA GLU A 28 3.69 2.44 7.33
C GLU A 28 2.51 1.74 7.98
N ALA A 29 2.37 0.41 7.81
CA ALA A 29 1.29 -0.36 8.41
C ALA A 29 1.38 -0.35 9.96
N ARG A 30 2.57 -0.54 10.51
CA ARG A 30 2.81 -0.45 11.97
C ARG A 30 2.50 0.94 12.49
N ALA A 31 3.02 1.98 11.83
CA ALA A 31 2.77 3.37 12.23
C ALA A 31 1.28 3.73 12.18
N ALA A 32 0.55 3.23 11.18
CA ALA A 32 -0.89 3.43 11.07
C ALA A 32 -1.64 2.74 12.23
N GLN A 33 -1.29 1.50 12.57
CA GLN A 33 -1.86 0.80 13.73
C GLN A 33 -1.57 1.52 15.03
N ASP A 34 -0.30 1.93 15.26
CA ASP A 34 0.10 2.65 16.47
C ASP A 34 -0.59 4.02 16.59
N ALA A 35 -0.90 4.65 15.45
CA ALA A 35 -1.67 5.89 15.38
C ALA A 35 -3.18 5.70 15.55
N GLY A 36 -3.68 4.45 15.60
CA GLY A 36 -5.11 4.16 15.76
C GLY A 36 -5.94 4.33 14.50
N ILE A 37 -5.34 4.15 13.31
CA ILE A 37 -6.07 4.09 12.04
C ILE A 37 -6.95 2.83 12.03
N ASP A 38 -8.23 2.98 11.67
CA ASP A 38 -9.22 1.91 11.77
C ASP A 38 -9.03 0.83 10.68
N LEU A 39 -8.77 1.24 9.43
CA LEU A 39 -8.68 0.36 8.26
C LEU A 39 -7.42 0.63 7.45
N LEU A 40 -6.88 -0.41 6.86
CA LEU A 40 -5.77 -0.32 5.91
C LEU A 40 -6.17 -0.90 4.56
N VAL A 41 -5.53 -0.39 3.52
CA VAL A 41 -5.54 -0.97 2.18
C VAL A 41 -4.10 -1.20 1.76
N ALA A 42 -3.83 -2.33 1.14
CA ALA A 42 -2.56 -2.59 0.47
C ALA A 42 -2.79 -3.42 -0.80
N ALA A 43 -1.91 -3.28 -1.76
CA ALA A 43 -1.91 -4.09 -2.97
C ALA A 43 -0.50 -4.61 -3.24
N GLU A 44 -0.40 -5.84 -3.75
CA GLU A 44 0.91 -6.45 -4.02
C GLU A 44 1.71 -5.64 -5.07
N ARG A 45 0.99 -5.01 -6.01
CA ARG A 45 1.58 -4.13 -7.03
C ARG A 45 0.73 -2.88 -7.22
N LEU A 46 1.35 -1.74 -7.04
CA LEU A 46 0.76 -0.44 -7.36
C LEU A 46 1.86 0.49 -7.87
N GLU A 47 1.63 1.16 -9.01
CA GLU A 47 2.52 2.18 -9.60
C GLU A 47 3.99 1.76 -9.73
N GLY A 48 4.22 0.48 -10.07
CA GLY A 48 5.57 -0.08 -10.26
C GLY A 48 6.27 -0.52 -8.97
N GLN A 49 5.64 -0.35 -7.81
CA GLN A 49 6.12 -0.85 -6.54
C GLN A 49 5.53 -2.22 -6.22
N THR A 50 6.29 -3.07 -5.55
CA THR A 50 5.86 -4.37 -5.04
C THR A 50 5.84 -4.32 -3.52
N CYS A 51 4.72 -4.74 -2.92
CA CYS A 51 4.52 -4.78 -1.48
C CYS A 51 4.43 -6.23 -0.99
N ASP A 52 5.04 -6.52 0.14
CA ASP A 52 4.89 -7.79 0.85
C ASP A 52 3.65 -7.72 1.75
N LEU A 53 2.54 -8.31 1.28
CA LEU A 53 1.26 -8.27 1.98
C LEU A 53 1.29 -9.06 3.31
N ALA A 54 2.04 -10.16 3.37
CA ALA A 54 2.18 -10.94 4.59
C ALA A 54 2.94 -10.14 5.66
N ALA A 55 4.01 -9.43 5.27
CA ALA A 55 4.76 -8.56 6.17
C ALA A 55 3.92 -7.35 6.63
N ILE A 56 3.10 -6.77 5.74
CA ILE A 56 2.14 -5.71 6.09
C ILE A 56 1.13 -6.21 7.14
N ARG A 57 0.54 -7.40 6.93
CA ARG A 57 -0.37 -8.01 7.91
C ARG A 57 0.31 -8.27 9.24
N ALA A 58 1.54 -8.80 9.23
CA ALA A 58 2.30 -9.06 10.45
C ALA A 58 2.64 -7.77 11.23
N ALA A 59 2.85 -6.66 10.52
CA ALA A 59 3.14 -5.36 11.11
C ALA A 59 1.90 -4.68 11.73
N ALA A 60 0.68 -4.98 11.24
CA ALA A 60 -0.57 -4.41 11.71
C ALA A 60 -1.63 -5.50 11.99
N PRO A 61 -1.40 -6.39 13.00
CA PRO A 61 -2.27 -7.53 13.28
C PRO A 61 -3.68 -7.13 13.75
N ASP A 62 -3.82 -5.96 14.36
CA ASP A 62 -5.09 -5.48 14.94
C ASP A 62 -5.92 -4.59 13.99
N CYS A 63 -5.39 -4.24 12.80
CA CYS A 63 -6.13 -3.48 11.80
C CYS A 63 -7.00 -4.38 10.91
N PHE A 64 -8.15 -3.86 10.46
CA PHE A 64 -8.88 -4.46 9.34
C PHE A 64 -8.17 -4.09 8.04
N ILE A 65 -7.70 -5.08 7.27
CA ILE A 65 -6.93 -4.84 6.04
C ILE A 65 -7.68 -5.37 4.82
N THR A 66 -7.92 -4.49 3.86
CA THR A 66 -8.39 -4.84 2.52
C THR A 66 -7.19 -5.01 1.59
N PHE A 67 -7.06 -6.16 0.95
CA PHE A 67 -6.04 -6.37 -0.08
C PHE A 67 -6.62 -6.16 -1.48
N GLY A 68 -5.89 -5.41 -2.31
CA GLY A 68 -6.28 -5.11 -3.67
C GLY A 68 -6.01 -6.27 -4.61
N LEU A 69 -7.05 -6.74 -5.31
CA LEU A 69 -6.88 -7.60 -6.49
C LEU A 69 -6.15 -6.82 -7.60
N PRO A 70 -5.36 -7.49 -8.45
CA PRO A 70 -4.72 -6.85 -9.59
C PRO A 70 -5.74 -6.10 -10.43
N LEU A 71 -5.42 -4.86 -10.85
CA LEU A 71 -6.34 -4.04 -11.66
C LEU A 71 -6.59 -4.63 -13.05
N ARG A 72 -5.68 -5.46 -13.52
CA ARG A 72 -5.73 -6.13 -14.84
C ARG A 72 -5.01 -7.48 -14.76
N GLY A 73 -5.23 -8.32 -15.78
CA GLY A 73 -4.44 -9.55 -15.98
C GLY A 73 -5.10 -10.83 -15.48
N LEU A 74 -6.27 -10.75 -14.86
CA LEU A 74 -7.06 -11.94 -14.50
C LEU A 74 -8.22 -12.12 -15.47
N SER A 75 -8.38 -13.33 -16.00
CA SER A 75 -9.38 -13.68 -17.00
C SER A 75 -10.53 -14.45 -16.38
N GLY A 76 -11.64 -13.75 -16.10
CA GLY A 76 -12.86 -14.36 -15.58
C GLY A 76 -12.86 -14.67 -14.09
N SER A 77 -14.03 -15.05 -13.60
CA SER A 77 -14.30 -15.15 -12.15
C SER A 77 -13.45 -16.22 -11.46
N VAL A 78 -13.10 -17.32 -12.14
CA VAL A 78 -12.33 -18.41 -11.53
C VAL A 78 -10.91 -17.99 -11.16
N GLU A 79 -10.25 -17.23 -12.02
CA GLU A 79 -8.90 -16.70 -11.71
C GLU A 79 -8.98 -15.65 -10.61
N VAL A 80 -9.99 -14.79 -10.65
CA VAL A 80 -10.22 -13.78 -9.60
C VAL A 80 -10.50 -14.43 -8.25
N LEU A 81 -11.32 -15.49 -8.20
CA LEU A 81 -11.57 -16.26 -6.98
C LEU A 81 -10.29 -16.87 -6.42
N ARG A 82 -9.49 -17.52 -7.27
CA ARG A 82 -8.20 -18.10 -6.85
C ARG A 82 -7.27 -17.05 -6.25
N GLU A 83 -7.19 -15.90 -6.90
CA GLU A 83 -6.38 -14.80 -6.42
C GLU A 83 -6.93 -14.20 -5.12
N ALA A 84 -8.24 -14.07 -4.99
CA ALA A 84 -8.87 -13.60 -3.77
C ALA A 84 -8.59 -14.55 -2.58
N TYR A 85 -8.70 -15.87 -2.76
CA TYR A 85 -8.31 -16.84 -1.73
C TYR A 85 -6.85 -16.69 -1.33
N ARG A 86 -5.92 -16.50 -2.30
CA ARG A 86 -4.51 -16.26 -2.02
C ARG A 86 -4.30 -15.00 -1.16
N LEU A 87 -5.03 -13.93 -1.46
CA LEU A 87 -4.97 -12.69 -0.66
C LEU A 87 -5.54 -12.89 0.75
N MET A 88 -6.61 -13.67 0.90
CA MET A 88 -7.17 -14.03 2.21
C MET A 88 -6.18 -14.89 3.02
N ASP A 89 -5.44 -15.80 2.39
CA ASP A 89 -4.40 -16.61 3.03
C ASP A 89 -3.24 -15.78 3.57
N PHE A 90 -2.95 -14.61 2.99
CA PHE A 90 -2.03 -13.62 3.57
C PHE A 90 -2.60 -12.88 4.78
N GLY A 91 -3.84 -13.18 5.17
CA GLY A 91 -4.52 -12.57 6.30
C GLY A 91 -5.30 -11.32 5.96
N GLY A 92 -5.70 -11.15 4.70
CA GLY A 92 -6.67 -10.12 4.30
C GLY A 92 -8.02 -10.32 5.00
N ASP A 93 -8.67 -9.23 5.36
CA ASP A 93 -10.03 -9.25 5.94
C ASP A 93 -11.10 -9.00 4.87
N ALA A 94 -10.70 -8.41 3.74
CA ALA A 94 -11.52 -8.18 2.55
C ALA A 94 -10.63 -8.06 1.31
N VAL A 95 -11.25 -8.11 0.12
CA VAL A 95 -10.57 -7.79 -1.14
C VAL A 95 -11.22 -6.58 -1.81
N TYR A 96 -10.39 -5.67 -2.33
CA TYR A 96 -10.83 -4.65 -3.28
C TYR A 96 -10.93 -5.29 -4.66
N CYS A 97 -12.12 -5.21 -5.28
CA CYS A 97 -12.41 -5.86 -6.55
C CYS A 97 -12.67 -4.83 -7.67
N PRO A 98 -11.74 -4.68 -8.63
CA PRO A 98 -11.88 -3.74 -9.74
C PRO A 98 -12.70 -4.30 -10.93
N TYR A 99 -13.23 -5.50 -10.81
CA TYR A 99 -13.88 -6.23 -11.89
C TYR A 99 -15.40 -5.96 -11.99
N SER A 100 -16.12 -6.83 -12.69
CA SER A 100 -17.55 -6.68 -12.93
C SER A 100 -18.40 -6.98 -11.68
N PHE A 101 -19.66 -6.52 -11.66
CA PHE A 101 -20.61 -6.86 -10.60
C PHE A 101 -20.85 -8.37 -10.49
N ALA A 102 -20.85 -9.10 -11.61
CA ALA A 102 -20.96 -10.56 -11.60
C ALA A 102 -19.74 -11.21 -10.91
N THR A 103 -18.55 -10.64 -11.06
CA THR A 103 -17.35 -11.11 -10.34
C THR A 103 -17.45 -10.81 -8.85
N VAL A 104 -17.96 -9.64 -8.48
CA VAL A 104 -18.22 -9.28 -7.07
C VAL A 104 -19.23 -10.25 -6.45
N GLN A 105 -20.32 -10.56 -7.15
CA GLN A 105 -21.30 -11.54 -6.73
C GLN A 105 -20.67 -12.93 -6.51
N ALA A 106 -19.83 -13.38 -7.46
CA ALA A 106 -19.15 -14.68 -7.34
C ALA A 106 -18.23 -14.76 -6.12
N LEU A 107 -17.54 -13.66 -5.77
CA LEU A 107 -16.72 -13.57 -4.55
C LEU A 107 -17.60 -13.58 -3.29
N ALA A 108 -18.72 -12.83 -3.30
CA ALA A 108 -19.64 -12.77 -2.17
C ALA A 108 -20.35 -14.11 -1.91
N ASP A 109 -20.69 -14.85 -2.97
CA ASP A 109 -21.29 -16.19 -2.88
C ASP A 109 -20.35 -17.21 -2.19
N GLU A 110 -19.03 -17.00 -2.30
CA GLU A 110 -17.99 -17.76 -1.61
C GLU A 110 -17.62 -17.16 -0.23
N PHE A 111 -18.42 -16.25 0.29
CA PHE A 111 -18.20 -15.57 1.58
C PHE A 111 -16.91 -14.74 1.66
N ILE A 112 -16.31 -14.37 0.53
CA ILE A 112 -15.17 -13.44 0.49
C ILE A 112 -15.70 -12.01 0.59
N PRO A 113 -15.31 -11.23 1.62
CA PRO A 113 -15.76 -9.84 1.76
C PRO A 113 -15.17 -8.97 0.64
N VAL A 114 -16.02 -8.20 -0.04
CA VAL A 114 -15.63 -7.41 -1.22
C VAL A 114 -15.87 -5.94 -1.00
N VAL A 115 -14.90 -5.12 -1.40
CA VAL A 115 -15.00 -3.67 -1.53
C VAL A 115 -15.07 -3.32 -3.02
N GLY A 116 -16.15 -2.65 -3.44
CA GLY A 116 -16.34 -2.15 -4.80
C GLY A 116 -15.77 -0.74 -4.99
N HIS A 117 -15.96 -0.14 -6.19
CA HIS A 117 -15.49 1.22 -6.49
C HIS A 117 -16.47 1.98 -7.39
N VAL A 118 -16.86 3.17 -6.97
CA VAL A 118 -17.75 4.09 -7.71
C VAL A 118 -17.15 5.50 -7.78
N GLY A 119 -17.68 6.32 -8.68
CA GLY A 119 -17.15 7.65 -8.94
C GLY A 119 -16.01 7.61 -9.96
N LEU A 120 -14.91 8.31 -9.68
CA LEU A 120 -13.71 8.24 -10.50
C LEU A 120 -13.03 6.90 -10.23
N VAL A 121 -12.97 6.05 -11.24
CA VAL A 121 -12.21 4.80 -11.22
C VAL A 121 -11.01 4.97 -12.14
N PRO A 122 -9.79 5.21 -11.63
CA PRO A 122 -8.64 5.68 -12.43
C PRO A 122 -8.35 4.85 -13.67
N PHE A 123 -8.31 3.52 -13.55
CA PHE A 123 -8.05 2.63 -14.68
C PHE A 123 -9.20 2.54 -15.71
N ARG A 124 -10.37 3.14 -15.40
CA ARG A 124 -11.54 3.31 -16.30
C ARG A 124 -11.76 4.77 -16.70
N SER A 125 -10.82 5.67 -16.41
CA SER A 125 -10.99 7.12 -16.63
C SER A 125 -11.33 7.49 -18.08
N SER A 126 -10.92 6.70 -19.07
CA SER A 126 -11.32 6.89 -20.48
C SER A 126 -12.84 6.82 -20.70
N TRP A 127 -13.57 6.07 -19.88
CA TRP A 127 -15.03 5.99 -19.93
C TRP A 127 -15.71 7.24 -19.36
N THR A 128 -15.05 7.97 -18.49
CA THR A 128 -15.57 9.17 -17.83
C THR A 128 -15.02 10.47 -18.42
N GLY A 129 -14.20 10.39 -19.47
CA GLY A 129 -13.59 11.54 -20.12
C GLY A 129 -12.36 12.09 -19.40
N GLY A 130 -11.59 11.23 -18.73
CA GLY A 130 -10.34 11.55 -18.06
C GLY A 130 -10.42 11.51 -16.53
N MET A 131 -9.34 11.94 -15.87
CA MET A 131 -9.23 12.04 -14.41
C MET A 131 -10.00 13.27 -13.89
N ARG A 132 -11.31 13.15 -13.73
CA ARG A 132 -12.21 14.22 -13.31
C ARG A 132 -13.24 13.76 -12.30
N ALA A 133 -13.88 14.70 -11.61
CA ALA A 133 -15.00 14.41 -10.73
C ALA A 133 -16.16 13.75 -11.50
N VAL A 134 -16.79 12.75 -10.90
CA VAL A 134 -17.93 12.00 -11.44
C VAL A 134 -19.16 12.26 -10.58
N GLY A 135 -20.34 12.38 -11.21
CA GLY A 135 -21.57 12.73 -10.47
C GLY A 135 -21.81 14.23 -10.36
N THR A 136 -21.19 15.05 -11.22
CA THR A 136 -21.35 16.51 -11.23
C THR A 136 -22.63 16.97 -11.92
N THR A 137 -23.27 16.12 -12.71
CA THR A 137 -24.62 16.34 -13.27
C THR A 137 -25.62 15.41 -12.60
N ALA A 138 -26.91 15.72 -12.67
CA ALA A 138 -27.94 14.86 -12.11
C ALA A 138 -27.93 13.46 -12.72
N ALA A 139 -27.71 13.34 -14.03
CA ALA A 139 -27.61 12.05 -14.72
C ALA A 139 -26.39 11.24 -14.25
N ASP A 140 -25.21 11.86 -14.15
CA ASP A 140 -24.00 11.20 -13.63
C ASP A 140 -24.19 10.79 -12.15
N ALA A 141 -24.83 11.62 -11.34
CA ALA A 141 -25.09 11.33 -9.93
C ALA A 141 -26.03 10.12 -9.77
N VAL A 142 -27.08 10.03 -10.59
CA VAL A 142 -27.95 8.86 -10.64
C VAL A 142 -27.16 7.61 -11.02
N GLN A 143 -26.25 7.70 -11.99
CA GLN A 143 -25.40 6.55 -12.37
C GLN A 143 -24.49 6.11 -11.24
N VAL A 144 -23.91 7.04 -10.44
CA VAL A 144 -23.12 6.69 -9.24
C VAL A 144 -23.99 5.96 -8.22
N TRP A 145 -25.22 6.45 -7.99
CA TRP A 145 -26.20 5.79 -7.11
C TRP A 145 -26.56 4.38 -7.58
N GLU A 146 -26.93 4.23 -8.86
CA GLU A 146 -27.27 2.92 -9.43
C GLU A 146 -26.11 1.92 -9.34
N ASN A 147 -24.87 2.36 -9.61
CA ASN A 147 -23.69 1.52 -9.46
C ASN A 147 -23.46 1.14 -7.99
N THR A 148 -23.68 2.04 -7.05
CA THR A 148 -23.60 1.74 -5.61
C THR A 148 -24.61 0.66 -5.23
N ARG A 149 -25.84 0.78 -5.69
CA ARG A 149 -26.88 -0.24 -5.48
C ARG A 149 -26.51 -1.58 -6.08
N ARG A 150 -25.95 -1.60 -7.29
CA ARG A 150 -25.51 -2.86 -7.93
C ARG A 150 -24.38 -3.54 -7.15
N PHE A 151 -23.49 -2.80 -6.50
CA PHE A 151 -22.51 -3.38 -5.58
C PHE A 151 -23.17 -3.95 -4.32
N GLU A 152 -24.17 -3.26 -3.79
CA GLU A 152 -24.98 -3.72 -2.65
C GLU A 152 -25.72 -5.02 -2.99
N ASP A 153 -26.41 -5.05 -4.13
CA ASP A 153 -27.13 -6.21 -4.65
C ASP A 153 -26.18 -7.40 -4.94
N ALA A 154 -24.94 -7.12 -5.37
CA ALA A 154 -23.91 -8.13 -5.59
C ALA A 154 -23.24 -8.64 -4.30
N GLY A 155 -23.65 -8.17 -3.12
CA GLY A 155 -23.17 -8.65 -1.83
C GLY A 155 -21.86 -8.01 -1.35
N ALA A 156 -21.41 -6.89 -1.92
CA ALA A 156 -20.28 -6.13 -1.40
C ALA A 156 -20.52 -5.71 0.05
N ILE A 157 -19.45 -5.51 0.82
CA ILE A 157 -19.53 -4.99 2.19
C ILE A 157 -19.34 -3.47 2.25
N ALA A 158 -18.63 -2.92 1.27
CA ALA A 158 -18.28 -1.50 1.18
C ALA A 158 -18.07 -1.08 -0.27
N VAL A 159 -18.06 0.22 -0.50
CA VAL A 159 -17.65 0.81 -1.77
C VAL A 159 -16.71 1.99 -1.54
N GLU A 160 -15.60 2.04 -2.26
CA GLU A 160 -14.80 3.25 -2.41
C GLU A 160 -15.56 4.23 -3.31
N MET A 161 -15.71 5.45 -2.83
CA MET A 161 -16.37 6.54 -3.56
C MET A 161 -15.34 7.64 -3.80
N GLU A 162 -14.82 7.68 -5.03
CA GLU A 162 -13.72 8.56 -5.37
C GLU A 162 -14.18 9.77 -6.19
N VAL A 163 -13.80 10.96 -5.72
CA VAL A 163 -13.99 12.27 -6.37
C VAL A 163 -15.44 12.47 -6.88
N VAL A 164 -16.39 12.23 -5.97
CA VAL A 164 -17.83 12.47 -6.16
C VAL A 164 -18.21 13.73 -5.38
N PRO A 165 -19.10 14.61 -5.90
CA PRO A 165 -19.57 15.78 -5.15
C PRO A 165 -20.09 15.41 -3.77
N ARG A 166 -19.70 16.18 -2.76
CA ARG A 166 -19.97 15.87 -1.33
C ARG A 166 -21.46 15.71 -1.02
N GLU A 167 -22.32 16.45 -1.70
CA GLU A 167 -23.77 16.39 -1.52
C GLU A 167 -24.32 15.06 -2.04
N VAL A 168 -23.84 14.60 -3.20
CA VAL A 168 -24.19 13.31 -3.81
C VAL A 168 -23.68 12.16 -2.92
N ALA A 169 -22.40 12.22 -2.53
CA ALA A 169 -21.79 11.21 -1.68
C ALA A 169 -22.49 11.07 -0.32
N ALA A 170 -22.83 12.18 0.33
CA ALA A 170 -23.54 12.19 1.61
C ALA A 170 -24.94 11.56 1.48
N GLU A 171 -25.67 11.88 0.40
CA GLU A 171 -27.01 11.34 0.20
C GLU A 171 -26.97 9.84 -0.15
N ILE A 172 -26.01 9.39 -0.95
CA ILE A 172 -25.81 7.96 -1.22
C ILE A 172 -25.43 7.23 0.06
N CYS A 173 -24.49 7.77 0.85
CA CYS A 173 -24.05 7.18 2.11
C CYS A 173 -25.22 6.95 3.07
N ARG A 174 -26.18 7.88 3.13
CA ARG A 174 -27.37 7.78 3.98
C ARG A 174 -28.36 6.72 3.51
N ARG A 175 -28.37 6.37 2.22
CA ARG A 175 -29.37 5.48 1.60
C ARG A 175 -28.91 4.05 1.42
N THR A 176 -27.61 3.79 1.35
CA THR A 176 -27.06 2.44 1.19
C THR A 176 -26.73 1.79 2.53
N SER A 177 -26.81 0.47 2.60
CA SER A 177 -26.30 -0.32 3.73
C SER A 177 -24.79 -0.55 3.67
N LEU A 178 -24.16 -0.30 2.51
CA LEU A 178 -22.72 -0.42 2.32
C LEU A 178 -21.96 0.60 3.17
N LEU A 179 -20.81 0.22 3.68
CA LEU A 179 -19.84 1.19 4.21
C LEU A 179 -19.30 2.03 3.05
N VAL A 180 -19.46 3.34 3.10
CA VAL A 180 -18.99 4.24 2.05
C VAL A 180 -17.63 4.80 2.44
N VAL A 181 -16.61 4.43 1.68
CA VAL A 181 -15.22 4.85 1.85
C VAL A 181 -14.94 6.03 0.92
N GLY A 182 -14.87 7.23 1.47
CA GLY A 182 -14.73 8.46 0.70
C GLY A 182 -13.27 8.84 0.44
N LEU A 183 -12.89 8.90 -0.83
CA LEU A 183 -11.64 9.45 -1.32
C LEU A 183 -11.94 10.71 -2.14
N GLY A 184 -11.82 11.88 -1.53
CA GLY A 184 -12.21 13.13 -2.18
C GLY A 184 -13.71 13.32 -2.40
N ALA A 185 -14.56 12.62 -1.62
CA ALA A 185 -16.01 12.67 -1.72
C ALA A 185 -16.68 13.43 -0.54
N GLY A 186 -15.89 14.13 0.27
CA GLY A 186 -16.36 14.97 1.37
C GLY A 186 -16.61 14.22 2.68
N ALA A 187 -16.89 14.98 3.73
CA ALA A 187 -17.00 14.46 5.11
C ALA A 187 -18.28 13.65 5.37
N GLY A 188 -19.21 13.56 4.41
CA GLY A 188 -20.47 12.82 4.54
C GLY A 188 -20.29 11.29 4.55
N CYS A 189 -19.21 10.77 3.97
CA CYS A 189 -18.93 9.34 3.92
C CYS A 189 -18.61 8.75 5.29
N ASP A 190 -18.80 7.44 5.46
CA ASP A 190 -18.55 6.72 6.72
C ASP A 190 -17.06 6.65 7.06
N VAL A 191 -16.23 6.47 6.05
CA VAL A 191 -14.76 6.34 6.15
C VAL A 191 -14.10 7.48 5.38
N GLN A 192 -13.05 8.09 5.95
CA GLN A 192 -12.17 9.02 5.24
C GLN A 192 -10.89 8.29 4.85
N TYR A 193 -10.60 8.28 3.56
CA TYR A 193 -9.52 7.52 2.97
C TYR A 193 -8.50 8.43 2.29
N LEU A 194 -7.21 8.19 2.57
CA LEU A 194 -6.07 8.81 1.90
C LEU A 194 -4.96 7.78 1.68
N PHE A 195 -4.03 8.12 0.79
CA PHE A 195 -2.80 7.37 0.62
C PHE A 195 -1.76 7.83 1.63
N SER A 196 -0.98 6.89 2.19
CA SER A 196 0.13 7.22 3.11
C SER A 196 1.13 8.20 2.49
N THR A 197 1.41 8.06 1.18
CA THR A 197 2.28 8.98 0.44
C THR A 197 1.84 10.43 0.52
N ASP A 198 0.53 10.67 0.41
CA ASP A 198 -0.01 12.02 0.52
C ASP A 198 0.08 12.54 1.95
N VAL A 199 -0.32 11.72 2.92
CA VAL A 199 -0.31 12.08 4.35
C VAL A 199 1.11 12.39 4.83
N LEU A 200 2.08 11.58 4.41
CA LEU A 200 3.49 11.72 4.80
C LEU A 200 4.24 12.77 3.97
N GLY A 201 3.69 13.22 2.84
CA GLY A 201 4.39 14.12 1.92
C GLY A 201 5.59 13.45 1.28
N ASP A 202 5.42 12.21 0.85
CA ASP A 202 6.43 11.39 0.18
C ASP A 202 6.26 11.35 -1.34
N ASN A 203 5.36 12.19 -1.86
CA ASN A 203 5.14 12.36 -3.29
C ASN A 203 6.15 13.35 -3.89
N GLU A 204 6.82 12.95 -4.98
CA GLU A 204 7.70 13.83 -5.76
C GLU A 204 6.96 14.65 -6.82
N GLY A 205 5.64 14.61 -6.87
CA GLY A 205 4.84 15.20 -7.93
C GLY A 205 3.54 15.85 -7.46
N HIS A 206 2.49 15.61 -8.23
CA HIS A 206 1.17 16.18 -7.97
C HIS A 206 0.55 15.60 -6.71
N VAL A 207 0.16 16.47 -5.78
CA VAL A 207 -0.67 16.11 -4.63
C VAL A 207 -2.14 16.34 -5.01
N PRO A 208 -3.01 15.32 -4.92
CA PRO A 208 -4.41 15.47 -5.24
C PRO A 208 -5.09 16.53 -4.38
N ARG A 209 -5.99 17.34 -4.97
CA ARG A 209 -6.69 18.43 -4.26
C ARG A 209 -7.39 17.99 -2.97
N HIS A 210 -7.83 16.75 -2.89
CA HIS A 210 -8.52 16.21 -1.72
C HIS A 210 -7.58 15.70 -0.63
N SER A 211 -6.29 15.60 -0.92
CA SER A 211 -5.29 15.13 0.03
C SER A 211 -4.82 16.26 0.95
N LYS A 212 -4.44 15.88 2.16
CA LYS A 212 -3.82 16.77 3.13
C LYS A 212 -2.47 16.22 3.56
N VAL A 213 -1.43 17.00 3.33
CA VAL A 213 -0.05 16.67 3.69
C VAL A 213 0.20 17.09 5.13
N TYR A 214 0.72 16.19 5.96
CA TYR A 214 1.02 16.43 7.37
C TYR A 214 2.52 16.44 7.67
N ARG A 215 3.35 15.89 6.79
CA ARG A 215 4.83 15.80 6.92
C ARG A 215 5.48 16.06 5.56
N ASN A 216 6.82 16.03 5.51
CA ASN A 216 7.60 16.19 4.28
C ASN A 216 8.69 15.11 4.24
N PHE A 217 8.29 13.86 4.02
CA PHE A 217 9.21 12.73 3.97
C PHE A 217 10.11 12.77 2.73
N ALA A 218 9.65 13.35 1.63
CA ALA A 218 10.48 13.54 0.44
C ALA A 218 11.76 14.34 0.78
N ALA A 219 11.64 15.41 1.56
CA ALA A 219 12.80 16.19 2.01
C ALA A 219 13.72 15.40 2.95
N GLU A 220 13.15 14.58 3.86
CA GLU A 220 13.93 13.73 4.76
C GLU A 220 14.69 12.62 3.99
N HIS A 221 14.07 12.01 3.00
CA HIS A 221 14.73 11.06 2.11
C HIS A 221 15.87 11.69 1.33
N ALA A 222 15.66 12.89 0.78
CA ALA A 222 16.71 13.65 0.09
C ALA A 222 17.89 14.00 1.01
N ARG A 223 17.61 14.42 2.26
CA ARG A 223 18.62 14.68 3.28
C ARG A 223 19.44 13.42 3.60
N LEU A 224 18.76 12.30 3.87
CA LEU A 224 19.41 11.01 4.13
C LEU A 224 20.26 10.55 2.94
N GLN A 225 19.81 10.78 1.71
CA GLN A 225 20.59 10.44 0.51
C GLN A 225 21.87 11.28 0.42
N THR A 226 21.81 12.57 0.77
CA THR A 226 22.98 13.45 0.83
C THR A 226 24.00 12.93 1.84
N GLU A 227 23.54 12.54 3.04
CA GLU A 227 24.40 11.96 4.07
C GLU A 227 25.04 10.63 3.65
N ARG A 228 24.26 9.75 2.97
CA ARG A 228 24.84 8.51 2.41
C ARG A 228 25.98 8.78 1.44
N VAL A 229 25.79 9.75 0.53
CA VAL A 229 26.82 10.14 -0.43
C VAL A 229 28.04 10.73 0.26
N ALA A 230 27.85 11.55 1.30
CA ALA A 230 28.95 12.10 2.10
C ALA A 230 29.76 10.99 2.77
N ALA A 231 29.11 10.10 3.51
CA ALA A 231 29.77 8.96 4.19
C ALA A 231 30.54 8.05 3.23
N PHE A 232 29.98 7.78 2.04
CA PHE A 232 30.70 6.97 1.04
C PHE A 232 31.90 7.68 0.43
N ARG A 233 31.84 9.02 0.28
CA ARG A 233 32.98 9.83 -0.16
C ARG A 233 34.10 9.85 0.89
N GLU A 234 33.76 9.98 2.16
CA GLU A 234 34.70 9.92 3.28
C GLU A 234 35.40 8.55 3.32
N PHE A 235 34.63 7.47 3.32
CA PHE A 235 35.20 6.12 3.25
C PHE A 235 36.16 5.94 2.07
N ARG A 236 35.77 6.41 0.86
CA ARG A 236 36.64 6.35 -0.29
C ARG A 236 37.90 7.18 -0.13
N ALA A 237 37.79 8.35 0.47
CA ALA A 237 38.95 9.22 0.72
C ALA A 237 39.94 8.57 1.71
N ASP A 238 39.43 7.96 2.77
CA ASP A 238 40.23 7.25 3.76
C ASP A 238 40.99 6.07 3.15
N VAL A 239 40.32 5.27 2.31
CA VAL A 239 40.96 4.15 1.58
C VAL A 239 42.05 4.66 0.63
N VAL A 240 41.78 5.70 -0.17
CA VAL A 240 42.73 6.26 -1.13
C VAL A 240 43.88 6.96 -0.42
N GLY A 241 43.60 7.63 0.69
CA GLY A 241 44.59 8.33 1.52
C GLY A 241 45.37 7.44 2.47
N GLY A 242 45.01 6.15 2.58
CA GLY A 242 45.66 5.17 3.48
C GLY A 242 45.29 5.32 4.94
N ALA A 243 44.24 6.06 5.26
CA ALA A 243 43.69 6.20 6.61
C ALA A 243 42.82 4.99 7.03
N PHE A 244 42.29 4.25 6.07
CA PHE A 244 41.57 3.01 6.27
C PHE A 244 42.22 1.87 5.44
N PRO A 245 42.41 0.66 6.01
CA PRO A 245 42.15 0.30 7.40
C PRO A 245 43.19 0.90 8.35
N ALA A 246 42.77 1.30 9.55
CA ALA A 246 43.65 1.67 10.63
C ALA A 246 44.23 0.41 11.36
N GLU A 247 45.33 0.58 12.09
CA GLU A 247 46.05 -0.55 12.72
C GLU A 247 45.14 -1.48 13.56
N GLY A 248 44.12 -0.95 14.22
CA GLY A 248 43.14 -1.72 15.00
C GLY A 248 42.09 -2.46 14.17
N GLN A 249 42.04 -2.24 12.87
CA GLN A 249 41.09 -2.85 11.93
C GLN A 249 41.75 -3.95 11.08
N GLU A 250 43.07 -4.25 11.34
CA GLU A 250 43.84 -5.24 10.62
C GLU A 250 44.00 -6.51 11.45
N VAL A 251 44.00 -7.66 10.79
CA VAL A 251 44.34 -8.96 11.41
C VAL A 251 45.82 -9.25 11.17
N LYS A 252 46.59 -9.36 12.23
CA LYS A 252 48.01 -9.68 12.16
C LYS A 252 48.24 -11.18 12.34
N MET A 253 49.08 -11.75 11.46
CA MET A 253 49.57 -13.12 11.64
C MET A 253 50.73 -13.12 12.63
N LYS A 254 50.86 -14.20 13.41
CA LYS A 254 52.03 -14.38 14.29
C LYS A 254 53.31 -14.48 13.44
N PRO A 255 54.42 -13.88 13.88
CA PRO A 255 55.66 -13.81 13.08
C PRO A 255 56.21 -15.17 12.62
N ASP A 256 56.14 -16.19 13.49
CA ASP A 256 56.57 -17.57 13.19
C ASP A 256 55.69 -18.22 12.10
N GLN A 257 54.41 -17.98 12.14
CA GLN A 257 53.45 -18.46 11.12
C GLN A 257 53.63 -17.75 9.77
N LEU A 258 53.91 -16.43 9.81
CA LEU A 258 54.21 -15.68 8.61
C LEU A 258 55.50 -16.19 7.93
N ALA A 259 56.56 -16.45 8.74
CA ALA A 259 57.80 -17.00 8.21
C ALA A 259 57.62 -18.37 7.56
N ALA A 260 56.83 -19.27 8.22
CA ALA A 260 56.50 -20.59 7.66
C ALA A 260 55.68 -20.51 6.37
N PHE A 261 54.73 -19.57 6.30
CA PHE A 261 53.93 -19.31 5.09
C PHE A 261 54.79 -18.83 3.95
N LEU A 262 55.68 -17.85 4.17
CA LEU A 262 56.56 -17.33 3.13
C LEU A 262 57.51 -18.41 2.58
N ALA A 263 58.12 -19.23 3.45
CA ALA A 263 58.97 -20.34 3.05
C ALA A 263 58.24 -21.39 2.21
N ALA A 264 56.95 -21.63 2.52
CA ALA A 264 56.16 -22.62 1.74
C ALA A 264 55.81 -22.13 0.34
N ILE A 265 55.50 -20.83 0.14
CA ILE A 265 55.22 -20.30 -1.19
C ILE A 265 56.51 -20.20 -2.05
N ASP A 266 57.64 -19.76 -1.47
CA ASP A 266 58.92 -19.69 -2.20
C ASP A 266 59.39 -21.09 -2.68
N ALA A 267 59.13 -22.16 -1.91
CA ALA A 267 59.40 -23.52 -2.32
C ALA A 267 58.50 -24.02 -3.46
N GLY A 268 57.23 -23.56 -3.51
CA GLY A 268 56.27 -23.87 -4.56
C GLY A 268 56.65 -23.23 -5.93
N ASP A 269 57.05 -21.97 -5.90
CA ASP A 269 57.43 -21.24 -7.13
C ASP A 269 58.70 -21.77 -7.76
N SER A 270 59.57 -22.42 -6.97
CA SER A 270 60.78 -23.06 -7.49
C SER A 270 60.52 -24.42 -8.19
N ALA A 271 59.40 -25.08 -7.84
CA ALA A 271 59.06 -26.39 -8.43
C ALA A 271 58.31 -26.29 -9.78
N ASP A 272 57.66 -25.14 -10.04
CA ASP A 272 56.96 -24.89 -11.32
C ASP A 272 57.89 -24.24 -12.38
N SER A 273 59.14 -24.06 -12.09
CA SER A 273 60.14 -23.43 -12.98
C SER A 273 61.11 -24.42 -13.62
N GLU A 274 61.00 -25.71 -13.38
CA GLU A 274 61.73 -26.80 -14.04
C GLU A 274 60.77 -27.61 -14.96
#